data_09f3bba19e114749078cf5ebba081d21
#
_entry.id   09f3bba19e114749078cf5ebba081d21
#
_cell.length_a   1.000
_cell.length_b   1.000
_cell.length_c   1.000
_cell.angle_alpha   90.00
_cell.angle_beta   90.00
_cell.angle_gamma   90.00
#
_symmetry.space_group_name_H-M   'P 1'
#
loop_
_entity.id
_entity.type
_entity.pdbx_description
1 polymer ?
#
loop_
_entity_poly.entity_id
_entity_poly.type
_entity_poly.pdbx_seq_one_letter_code
_entity_poly.pdbx_strand_id
1 'polypeptide(L)'
;MLRTTKNMKDKYEKIQNCLFDLIPEKWEEIYLYASVIDEEANEQTGEMYFYYLPKGLLKKKPVNVYEVPKRFNINENEYLKIVDTLYQTIKDLRQDFVDTDQELWTNLTISIAHCRFKVEFGYEKISKEEYASYVRHVIWRYKYLHLGGEIKEERKILEKYFENDIDVKIKKEEYQAGMYLKTVNNVVGFDKEIKAAQEKQIELEQKAAIQEERKKQKRQEKAKKEEEKRRKEEEKNKNQILKM
;
A
#
# COMPACT_ATOMS: atom_id res chain seq x y z
N MET A 1 -13.47 4.19 -19.11
CA MET A 1 -12.68 5.32 -18.59
C MET A 1 -13.46 5.96 -17.47
N LEU A 2 -12.88 6.11 -16.29
CA LEU A 2 -13.53 6.69 -15.11
C LEU A 2 -13.96 8.15 -15.39
N ARG A 3 -15.24 8.45 -15.19
CA ARG A 3 -15.79 9.80 -15.35
C ARG A 3 -15.96 10.44 -13.98
N THR A 4 -15.11 11.39 -13.62
CA THR A 4 -15.14 12.06 -12.33
C THR A 4 -16.00 13.32 -12.39
N THR A 5 -17.07 13.37 -11.60
CA THR A 5 -17.96 14.52 -11.46
C THR A 5 -17.49 15.48 -10.36
N LYS A 6 -18.11 16.66 -10.26
CA LYS A 6 -17.87 17.56 -9.14
C LYS A 6 -18.25 16.91 -7.80
N ASN A 7 -19.39 16.23 -7.75
CA ASN A 7 -19.91 15.57 -6.56
C ASN A 7 -18.92 14.49 -6.04
N MET A 8 -18.35 13.69 -6.95
CA MET A 8 -17.28 12.73 -6.60
C MET A 8 -16.04 13.43 -6.04
N LYS A 9 -15.63 14.58 -6.61
CA LYS A 9 -14.48 15.34 -6.09
C LYS A 9 -14.73 15.84 -4.68
N ASP A 10 -15.92 16.34 -4.38
CA ASP A 10 -16.30 16.79 -3.04
C ASP A 10 -16.26 15.61 -2.04
N LYS A 11 -16.65 14.39 -2.47
CA LYS A 11 -16.54 13.18 -1.65
C LYS A 11 -15.10 12.74 -1.45
N TYR A 12 -14.26 12.81 -2.45
CA TYR A 12 -12.82 12.54 -2.28
C TYR A 12 -12.18 13.51 -1.28
N GLU A 13 -12.52 14.80 -1.33
CA GLU A 13 -12.05 15.78 -0.35
C GLU A 13 -12.54 15.44 1.07
N LYS A 14 -13.82 15.08 1.21
CA LYS A 14 -14.39 14.67 2.50
C LYS A 14 -13.71 13.42 3.06
N ILE A 15 -13.44 12.41 2.21
CA ILE A 15 -12.69 11.21 2.58
C ILE A 15 -11.29 11.58 3.07
N GLN A 16 -10.55 12.43 2.34
CA GLN A 16 -9.22 12.89 2.77
C GLN A 16 -9.26 13.57 4.15
N ASN A 17 -10.25 14.45 4.38
CA ASN A 17 -10.39 15.13 5.66
C ASN A 17 -10.63 14.13 6.80
N CYS A 18 -11.53 13.14 6.62
CA CYS A 18 -11.75 12.09 7.62
C CYS A 18 -10.47 11.28 7.89
N LEU A 19 -9.70 10.93 6.84
CA LEU A 19 -8.45 10.20 6.99
C LEU A 19 -7.43 10.99 7.82
N PHE A 20 -7.35 12.31 7.62
CA PHE A 20 -6.44 13.16 8.38
C PHE A 20 -6.89 13.38 9.83
N ASP A 21 -8.19 13.54 10.06
CA ASP A 21 -8.76 13.74 11.39
C ASP A 21 -8.60 12.49 12.28
N LEU A 22 -8.51 11.29 11.67
CA LEU A 22 -8.32 10.02 12.37
C LEU A 22 -6.87 9.78 12.83
N ILE A 23 -5.88 10.57 12.37
CA ILE A 23 -4.47 10.34 12.70
C ILE A 23 -3.93 11.49 13.55
N PRO A 24 -3.70 11.29 14.86
CA PRO A 24 -3.31 12.35 15.80
C PRO A 24 -1.80 12.66 15.80
N GLU A 25 -1.01 12.00 14.97
CA GLU A 25 0.43 12.20 14.88
C GLU A 25 0.88 12.49 13.43
N LYS A 26 2.12 12.91 13.24
CA LYS A 26 2.70 13.09 11.89
C LYS A 26 2.87 11.72 11.23
N TRP A 27 2.47 11.62 9.97
CA TRP A 27 2.52 10.41 9.16
C TRP A 27 3.25 10.64 7.83
N GLU A 28 3.66 9.57 7.18
CA GLU A 28 4.29 9.55 5.85
C GLU A 28 3.37 8.98 4.80
N GLU A 29 2.63 7.94 5.14
CA GLU A 29 1.77 7.21 4.23
C GLU A 29 0.48 6.79 4.92
N ILE A 30 -0.61 6.73 4.15
CA ILE A 30 -1.92 6.25 4.59
C ILE A 30 -2.41 5.22 3.59
N TYR A 31 -2.97 4.13 4.09
CA TYR A 31 -3.57 3.07 3.29
C TYR A 31 -4.92 2.66 3.88
N LEU A 32 -5.95 2.70 3.05
CA LEU A 32 -7.29 2.27 3.41
C LEU A 32 -7.83 1.32 2.34
N TYR A 33 -8.39 0.21 2.75
CA TYR A 33 -9.25 -0.65 1.96
C TYR A 33 -10.68 -0.52 2.45
N ALA A 34 -11.64 -0.46 1.54
CA ALA A 34 -13.05 -0.59 1.86
C ALA A 34 -13.77 -1.41 0.80
N SER A 35 -14.64 -2.32 1.24
CA SER A 35 -15.57 -3.03 0.36
C SER A 35 -17.01 -2.60 0.65
N VAL A 36 -17.84 -2.62 -0.39
CA VAL A 36 -19.29 -2.41 -0.28
C VAL A 36 -19.97 -3.51 -1.06
N ILE A 37 -20.75 -4.32 -0.36
CA ILE A 37 -21.46 -5.47 -0.88
C ILE A 37 -22.94 -5.21 -0.73
N ASP A 38 -23.67 -5.24 -1.85
CA ASP A 38 -25.12 -5.11 -1.83
C ASP A 38 -25.74 -6.42 -1.35
N GLU A 39 -26.71 -6.30 -0.44
CA GLU A 39 -27.50 -7.42 0.07
C GLU A 39 -28.95 -7.34 -0.42
N GLU A 40 -29.72 -8.38 -0.10
CA GLU A 40 -31.16 -8.33 -0.30
C GLU A 40 -31.79 -7.20 0.53
N ALA A 41 -32.91 -6.64 0.06
CA ALA A 41 -33.62 -5.53 0.71
C ALA A 41 -32.87 -4.17 0.75
N ASN A 42 -31.94 -3.90 -0.18
CA ASN A 42 -31.16 -2.65 -0.26
C ASN A 42 -30.22 -2.40 0.95
N GLU A 43 -29.90 -3.43 1.71
CA GLU A 43 -28.89 -3.33 2.73
C GLU A 43 -27.49 -3.44 2.11
N GLN A 44 -26.53 -2.76 2.71
CA GLN A 44 -25.13 -2.78 2.27
C GLN A 44 -24.23 -3.17 3.43
N THR A 45 -23.46 -4.21 3.23
CA THR A 45 -22.42 -4.64 4.17
C THR A 45 -21.02 -4.44 3.56
N GLY A 46 -19.99 -4.61 4.35
CA GLY A 46 -18.62 -4.55 3.87
C GLY A 46 -17.62 -4.48 5.01
N GLU A 47 -16.39 -4.29 4.63
CA GLU A 47 -15.22 -4.27 5.54
C GLU A 47 -14.39 -3.04 5.25
N MET A 48 -13.67 -2.55 6.27
CA MET A 48 -12.72 -1.47 6.12
C MET A 48 -11.44 -1.79 6.91
N TYR A 49 -10.30 -1.72 6.24
CA TYR A 49 -8.97 -1.82 6.84
C TYR A 49 -8.29 -0.47 6.67
N PHE A 50 -7.77 0.11 7.74
CA PHE A 50 -7.12 1.40 7.66
C PHE A 50 -5.83 1.42 8.48
N TYR A 51 -4.74 1.78 7.84
CA TYR A 51 -3.40 1.86 8.41
C TYR A 51 -2.70 3.14 8.00
N TYR A 52 -1.81 3.61 8.84
CA TYR A 52 -0.89 4.69 8.49
C TYR A 52 0.54 4.37 8.92
N LEU A 53 1.50 4.95 8.22
CA LEU A 53 2.92 4.93 8.59
C LEU A 53 3.25 6.21 9.36
N PRO A 54 3.59 6.15 10.65
CA PRO A 54 4.02 7.31 11.40
C PRO A 54 5.33 7.88 10.83
N LYS A 55 5.45 9.21 10.77
CA LYS A 55 6.68 9.88 10.36
C LYS A 55 7.79 9.64 11.37
N GLY A 56 9.01 9.29 10.92
CA GLY A 56 10.15 9.11 11.83
C GLY A 56 11.45 8.73 11.14
N LEU A 57 12.56 8.81 11.87
CA LEU A 57 13.91 8.50 11.37
C LEU A 57 14.18 6.99 11.21
N LEU A 58 13.43 6.16 11.89
CA LEU A 58 13.54 4.70 11.81
C LEU A 58 12.30 4.13 11.14
N LYS A 59 12.45 3.01 10.40
CA LYS A 59 11.30 2.26 9.85
C LYS A 59 10.33 1.92 10.97
N LYS A 60 9.22 2.63 11.04
CA LYS A 60 8.14 2.32 11.97
C LYS A 60 7.19 1.31 11.34
N LYS A 61 6.58 0.49 12.18
CA LYS A 61 5.53 -0.43 11.72
C LYS A 61 4.26 0.36 11.41
N PRO A 62 3.49 -0.04 10.39
CA PRO A 62 2.17 0.50 10.15
C PRO A 62 1.29 0.37 11.40
N VAL A 63 0.54 1.41 11.69
CA VAL A 63 -0.38 1.49 12.81
C VAL A 63 -1.80 1.29 12.30
N ASN A 64 -2.52 0.34 12.90
CA ASN A 64 -3.94 0.17 12.66
C ASN A 64 -4.70 1.31 13.33
N VAL A 65 -5.54 2.03 12.60
CA VAL A 65 -6.26 3.19 13.14
C VAL A 65 -7.23 2.83 14.27
N TYR A 66 -7.72 1.60 14.32
CA TYR A 66 -8.56 1.14 15.44
C TYR A 66 -7.79 0.99 16.77
N GLU A 67 -6.44 1.05 16.74
CA GLU A 67 -5.60 1.11 17.94
C GLU A 67 -5.36 2.53 18.45
N VAL A 68 -5.67 3.54 17.62
CA VAL A 68 -5.40 4.97 17.92
C VAL A 68 -6.11 5.45 19.19
N PRO A 69 -7.39 5.18 19.44
CA PRO A 69 -8.04 5.65 20.66
C PRO A 69 -7.32 5.20 21.93
N LYS A 70 -6.94 3.93 21.97
CA LYS A 70 -6.19 3.36 23.12
C LYS A 70 -4.77 3.94 23.20
N ARG A 71 -4.10 4.09 22.07
CA ARG A 71 -2.70 4.55 22.00
C ARG A 71 -2.54 6.01 22.42
N PHE A 72 -3.52 6.86 22.08
CA PHE A 72 -3.47 8.31 22.31
C PHE A 72 -4.47 8.79 23.38
N ASN A 73 -5.14 7.87 24.10
CA ASN A 73 -6.15 8.17 25.12
C ASN A 73 -7.26 9.09 24.57
N ILE A 74 -7.77 8.78 23.39
CA ILE A 74 -8.87 9.50 22.73
C ILE A 74 -10.19 8.82 23.06
N ASN A 75 -11.28 9.59 23.14
CA ASN A 75 -12.62 9.02 23.32
C ASN A 75 -13.00 8.13 22.13
N GLU A 76 -13.15 6.83 22.38
CA GLU A 76 -13.41 5.83 21.35
C GLU A 76 -14.73 6.08 20.63
N ASN A 77 -15.78 6.47 21.34
CA ASN A 77 -17.09 6.71 20.72
C ASN A 77 -17.08 7.91 19.77
N GLU A 78 -16.35 8.97 20.10
CA GLU A 78 -16.19 10.12 19.21
C GLU A 78 -15.31 9.77 18.00
N TYR A 79 -14.27 9.01 18.22
CA TYR A 79 -13.40 8.53 17.17
C TYR A 79 -14.14 7.64 16.16
N LEU A 80 -14.93 6.68 16.64
CA LEU A 80 -15.70 5.78 15.79
C LEU A 80 -16.77 6.52 14.96
N LYS A 81 -17.31 7.63 15.43
CA LYS A 81 -18.21 8.48 14.60
C LYS A 81 -17.52 9.02 13.35
N ILE A 82 -16.21 9.33 13.43
CA ILE A 82 -15.43 9.78 12.25
C ILE A 82 -15.22 8.59 11.31
N VAL A 83 -14.94 7.40 11.86
CA VAL A 83 -14.81 6.16 11.09
C VAL A 83 -16.10 5.83 10.35
N ASP A 84 -17.25 5.94 11.02
CA ASP A 84 -18.58 5.74 10.41
C ASP A 84 -18.86 6.77 9.32
N THR A 85 -18.51 8.04 9.56
CA THR A 85 -18.64 9.11 8.57
C THR A 85 -17.78 8.84 7.33
N LEU A 86 -16.56 8.34 7.52
CA LEU A 86 -15.67 7.95 6.45
C LEU A 86 -16.28 6.82 5.61
N TYR A 87 -16.72 5.74 6.26
CA TYR A 87 -17.33 4.61 5.56
C TYR A 87 -18.64 4.98 4.85
N GLN A 88 -19.50 5.80 5.47
CA GLN A 88 -20.68 6.32 4.82
C GLN A 88 -20.35 7.18 3.59
N THR A 89 -19.32 8.03 3.67
CA THR A 89 -18.88 8.83 2.52
C THR A 89 -18.36 7.96 1.37
N ILE A 90 -17.73 6.83 1.67
CA ILE A 90 -17.33 5.83 0.67
C ILE A 90 -18.56 5.19 0.01
N LYS A 91 -19.60 4.84 0.77
CA LYS A 91 -20.86 4.34 0.20
C LYS A 91 -21.56 5.40 -0.66
N ASP A 92 -21.55 6.65 -0.22
CA ASP A 92 -22.11 7.77 -0.99
C ASP A 92 -21.32 8.01 -2.30
N LEU A 93 -20.00 7.81 -2.28
CA LEU A 93 -19.17 7.83 -3.51
C LEU A 93 -19.59 6.70 -4.47
N ARG A 94 -19.89 5.51 -3.96
CA ARG A 94 -20.37 4.39 -4.78
C ARG A 94 -21.74 4.70 -5.41
N GLN A 95 -22.62 5.39 -4.67
CA GLN A 95 -23.91 5.85 -5.21
C GLN A 95 -23.72 6.82 -6.39
N ASP A 96 -22.71 7.69 -6.38
CA ASP A 96 -22.41 8.54 -7.52
C ASP A 96 -22.06 7.77 -8.79
N PHE A 97 -21.51 6.56 -8.68
CA PHE A 97 -21.29 5.68 -9.84
C PHE A 97 -22.61 5.18 -10.41
N VAL A 98 -23.59 4.83 -9.56
CA VAL A 98 -24.96 4.50 -9.99
C VAL A 98 -25.58 5.69 -10.72
N ASP A 99 -25.55 6.87 -10.08
CA ASP A 99 -26.20 8.08 -10.58
C ASP A 99 -25.62 8.58 -11.91
N THR A 100 -24.39 8.15 -12.22
CA THR A 100 -23.69 8.53 -13.45
C THR A 100 -23.54 7.39 -14.45
N ASP A 101 -24.29 6.29 -14.25
CA ASP A 101 -24.30 5.10 -15.12
C ASP A 101 -22.88 4.56 -15.38
N GLN A 102 -22.08 4.45 -14.30
CA GLN A 102 -20.77 3.84 -14.33
C GLN A 102 -20.82 2.44 -13.73
N GLU A 103 -19.89 1.57 -14.15
CA GLU A 103 -19.78 0.23 -13.57
C GLU A 103 -19.52 0.30 -12.06
N LEU A 104 -20.29 -0.48 -11.30
CA LEU A 104 -20.19 -0.48 -9.84
C LEU A 104 -18.99 -1.31 -9.38
N TRP A 105 -18.09 -0.63 -8.68
CA TRP A 105 -17.01 -1.28 -7.99
C TRP A 105 -17.52 -1.99 -6.71
N THR A 106 -16.83 -3.04 -6.32
CA THR A 106 -17.11 -3.82 -5.11
C THR A 106 -16.19 -3.46 -3.95
N ASN A 107 -15.01 -2.96 -4.27
CA ASN A 107 -14.04 -2.49 -3.29
C ASN A 107 -13.20 -1.35 -3.85
N LEU A 108 -12.55 -0.64 -2.95
CA LEU A 108 -11.53 0.34 -3.30
C LEU A 108 -10.34 0.27 -2.33
N THR A 109 -9.18 0.66 -2.84
CA THR A 109 -8.01 0.94 -2.01
C THR A 109 -7.61 2.40 -2.19
N ILE A 110 -7.52 3.14 -1.09
CA ILE A 110 -7.00 4.49 -1.05
C ILE A 110 -5.57 4.44 -0.55
N SER A 111 -4.67 5.09 -1.25
CA SER A 111 -3.31 5.33 -0.79
C SER A 111 -2.98 6.81 -0.84
N ILE A 112 -2.38 7.33 0.24
CA ILE A 112 -1.83 8.67 0.30
C ILE A 112 -0.35 8.53 0.63
N ALA A 113 0.49 8.78 -0.35
CA ALA A 113 1.92 8.69 -0.23
C ALA A 113 2.57 9.74 -1.13
N HIS A 114 3.69 10.33 -0.70
CA HIS A 114 4.42 11.32 -1.48
C HIS A 114 3.54 12.48 -1.98
N CYS A 115 2.64 12.98 -1.14
CA CYS A 115 1.68 14.05 -1.46
C CYS A 115 0.72 13.70 -2.63
N ARG A 116 0.48 12.43 -2.89
CA ARG A 116 -0.49 11.95 -3.88
C ARG A 116 -1.61 11.20 -3.19
N PHE A 117 -2.82 11.54 -3.57
CA PHE A 117 -4.03 10.79 -3.23
C PHE A 117 -4.39 9.92 -4.42
N LYS A 118 -4.41 8.61 -4.23
CA LYS A 118 -4.73 7.61 -5.25
C LYS A 118 -5.89 6.75 -4.76
N VAL A 119 -6.84 6.46 -5.64
CA VAL A 119 -7.90 5.49 -5.40
C VAL A 119 -7.86 4.44 -6.50
N GLU A 120 -7.76 3.19 -6.12
CA GLU A 120 -7.86 2.01 -7.00
C GLU A 120 -9.20 1.35 -6.75
N PHE A 121 -9.98 1.14 -7.81
CA PHE A 121 -11.28 0.47 -7.74
C PHE A 121 -11.16 -0.97 -8.22
N GLY A 122 -11.69 -1.91 -7.43
CA GLY A 122 -11.81 -3.32 -7.77
C GLY A 122 -13.26 -3.70 -8.12
N TYR A 123 -13.42 -4.64 -9.04
CA TYR A 123 -14.72 -5.07 -9.57
C TYR A 123 -14.95 -6.58 -9.40
N GLU A 124 -14.07 -7.25 -8.68
CA GLU A 124 -14.18 -8.68 -8.41
C GLU A 124 -15.35 -9.00 -7.47
N LYS A 125 -15.93 -10.18 -7.65
CA LYS A 125 -16.96 -10.67 -6.72
C LYS A 125 -16.33 -10.98 -5.36
N ILE A 126 -16.82 -10.30 -4.32
CA ILE A 126 -16.34 -10.47 -2.95
C ILE A 126 -17.17 -11.57 -2.25
N SER A 127 -16.49 -12.57 -1.69
CA SER A 127 -17.10 -13.54 -0.79
C SER A 127 -17.30 -12.93 0.60
N LYS A 128 -18.45 -13.23 1.22
CA LYS A 128 -18.82 -12.80 2.58
C LYS A 128 -18.28 -13.76 3.66
N GLU A 129 -17.70 -14.89 3.28
CA GLU A 129 -17.14 -15.83 4.25
C GLU A 129 -16.02 -15.19 5.06
N GLU A 130 -16.02 -15.42 6.37
CA GLU A 130 -15.04 -14.85 7.31
C GLU A 130 -13.60 -15.22 6.91
N TYR A 131 -13.38 -16.47 6.50
CA TYR A 131 -12.06 -16.89 6.04
C TYR A 131 -11.62 -16.15 4.77
N ALA A 132 -12.54 -15.91 3.83
CA ALA A 132 -12.23 -15.13 2.63
C ALA A 132 -11.91 -13.66 2.96
N SER A 133 -12.56 -13.08 3.97
CA SER A 133 -12.23 -11.76 4.52
C SER A 133 -10.80 -11.75 5.07
N TYR A 134 -10.44 -12.71 5.89
CA TYR A 134 -9.08 -12.85 6.43
C TYR A 134 -8.03 -13.00 5.33
N VAL A 135 -8.29 -13.83 4.33
CA VAL A 135 -7.39 -14.01 3.16
C VAL A 135 -7.18 -12.69 2.42
N ARG A 136 -8.26 -11.94 2.14
CA ARG A 136 -8.18 -10.61 1.50
C ARG A 136 -7.32 -9.66 2.32
N HIS A 137 -7.55 -9.61 3.64
CA HIS A 137 -6.79 -8.72 4.53
C HIS A 137 -5.29 -9.08 4.55
N VAL A 138 -4.93 -10.36 4.61
CA VAL A 138 -3.52 -10.81 4.56
C VAL A 138 -2.86 -10.39 3.25
N ILE A 139 -3.50 -10.66 2.11
CA ILE A 139 -2.99 -10.30 0.79
C ILE A 139 -2.87 -8.79 0.64
N TRP A 140 -3.90 -8.03 1.08
CA TRP A 140 -3.88 -6.58 1.01
C TRP A 140 -2.77 -5.97 1.88
N ARG A 141 -2.58 -6.45 3.11
CA ARG A 141 -1.46 -6.01 3.97
C ARG A 141 -0.11 -6.28 3.34
N TYR A 142 0.04 -7.43 2.71
CA TYR A 142 1.27 -7.75 1.99
C TYR A 142 1.53 -6.77 0.83
N LYS A 143 0.52 -6.47 0.04
CA LYS A 143 0.64 -5.60 -1.16
C LYS A 143 0.96 -4.15 -0.82
N TYR A 144 0.28 -3.60 0.16
CA TYR A 144 0.33 -2.17 0.45
C TYR A 144 1.20 -1.81 1.65
N LEU A 145 1.32 -2.69 2.61
CA LEU A 145 2.07 -2.43 3.86
C LEU A 145 3.37 -3.23 3.95
N HIS A 146 3.61 -4.13 3.01
CA HIS A 146 4.72 -5.09 3.03
C HIS A 146 4.77 -5.91 4.35
N LEU A 147 3.59 -6.22 4.89
CA LEU A 147 3.36 -7.04 6.07
C LEU A 147 2.75 -8.38 5.68
N GLY A 148 3.14 -9.44 6.39
CA GLY A 148 2.55 -10.77 6.24
C GLY A 148 3.60 -11.89 6.23
N GLY A 149 3.12 -13.12 6.45
CA GLY A 149 3.98 -14.30 6.52
C GLY A 149 4.70 -14.46 7.87
N GLU A 150 4.34 -13.69 8.89
CA GLU A 150 4.88 -13.86 10.24
C GLU A 150 4.43 -15.19 10.84
N ILE A 151 3.18 -15.58 10.61
CA ILE A 151 2.62 -16.87 11.03
C ILE A 151 2.50 -17.85 9.87
N LYS A 152 2.47 -19.14 10.19
CA LYS A 152 2.43 -20.24 9.19
C LYS A 152 1.22 -20.16 8.27
N GLU A 153 0.09 -19.73 8.78
CA GLU A 153 -1.17 -19.62 8.02
C GLU A 153 -1.08 -18.50 6.97
N GLU A 154 -0.61 -17.31 7.34
CA GLU A 154 -0.39 -16.22 6.40
C GLU A 154 0.60 -16.60 5.29
N ARG A 155 1.68 -17.33 5.62
CA ARG A 155 2.63 -17.84 4.62
C ARG A 155 1.96 -18.70 3.58
N LYS A 156 1.11 -19.65 4.00
CA LYS A 156 0.36 -20.50 3.06
C LYS A 156 -0.61 -19.70 2.18
N ILE A 157 -1.25 -18.67 2.72
CA ILE A 157 -2.12 -17.78 1.96
C ILE A 157 -1.31 -17.05 0.89
N LEU A 158 -0.16 -16.49 1.25
CA LEU A 158 0.71 -15.77 0.32
C LEU A 158 1.33 -16.70 -0.73
N GLU A 159 1.78 -17.90 -0.37
CA GLU A 159 2.26 -18.91 -1.31
C GLU A 159 1.18 -19.21 -2.37
N LYS A 160 -0.05 -19.51 -1.94
CA LYS A 160 -1.17 -19.74 -2.84
C LYS A 160 -1.54 -18.53 -3.69
N TYR A 161 -1.40 -17.33 -3.15
CA TYR A 161 -1.62 -16.09 -3.90
C TYR A 161 -0.59 -15.94 -5.04
N PHE A 162 0.69 -16.18 -4.77
CA PHE A 162 1.75 -16.12 -5.79
C PHE A 162 1.63 -17.19 -6.87
N GLU A 163 1.20 -18.41 -6.49
CA GLU A 163 1.00 -19.50 -7.46
C GLU A 163 -0.13 -19.22 -8.46
N ASN A 164 -1.17 -18.51 -8.04
CA ASN A 164 -2.37 -18.31 -8.87
C ASN A 164 -2.35 -17.04 -9.72
N ASP A 165 -1.37 -16.12 -9.54
CA ASP A 165 -1.26 -14.84 -10.25
C ASP A 165 -2.62 -14.11 -10.40
N ILE A 166 -3.36 -14.03 -9.28
CA ILE A 166 -4.76 -13.58 -9.23
C ILE A 166 -4.90 -12.15 -9.74
N ASP A 167 -3.88 -11.31 -9.55
CA ASP A 167 -3.92 -9.89 -9.90
C ASP A 167 -4.00 -9.61 -11.41
N VAL A 168 -3.53 -10.52 -12.24
CA VAL A 168 -3.55 -10.35 -13.71
C VAL A 168 -4.98 -10.44 -14.27
N LYS A 169 -5.91 -11.05 -13.52
CA LYS A 169 -7.29 -11.33 -13.97
C LYS A 169 -8.31 -10.31 -13.48
N ILE A 170 -7.92 -9.37 -12.61
CA ILE A 170 -8.86 -8.44 -11.97
C ILE A 170 -8.82 -7.11 -12.69
N LYS A 171 -9.98 -6.67 -13.22
CA LYS A 171 -10.13 -5.32 -13.74
C LYS A 171 -9.93 -4.31 -12.61
N LYS A 172 -9.05 -3.34 -12.82
CA LYS A 172 -8.82 -2.22 -11.91
C LYS A 172 -8.90 -0.89 -12.65
N GLU A 173 -9.54 0.07 -12.02
CA GLU A 173 -9.53 1.47 -12.45
C GLU A 173 -8.92 2.34 -11.37
N GLU A 174 -8.22 3.39 -11.78
CA GLU A 174 -7.51 4.27 -10.86
C GLU A 174 -7.99 5.72 -11.00
N TYR A 175 -8.10 6.38 -9.88
CA TYR A 175 -8.24 7.82 -9.77
C TYR A 175 -7.02 8.39 -9.04
N GLN A 176 -6.42 9.41 -9.62
CA GLN A 176 -5.31 10.14 -9.00
C GLN A 176 -5.64 11.63 -8.94
N ALA A 177 -5.47 12.20 -7.78
CA ALA A 177 -5.58 13.64 -7.55
C ALA A 177 -4.42 14.15 -6.72
N GLY A 178 -4.12 15.42 -6.84
CA GLY A 178 -3.29 16.13 -5.87
C GLY A 178 -4.00 16.13 -4.50
N MET A 179 -3.23 16.21 -3.42
CA MET A 179 -3.82 16.39 -2.10
C MET A 179 -4.50 17.76 -2.03
N TYR A 180 -5.79 17.77 -1.73
CA TYR A 180 -6.50 19.00 -1.37
C TYR A 180 -6.18 19.33 0.09
N LEU A 181 -4.98 19.88 0.32
CA LEU A 181 -4.69 20.45 1.62
C LEU A 181 -5.55 21.71 1.76
N LYS A 182 -6.54 21.67 2.63
CA LYS A 182 -7.13 22.90 3.15
C LYS A 182 -6.01 23.68 3.79
N THR A 183 -5.51 24.67 3.06
CA THR A 183 -4.54 25.63 3.55
C THR A 183 -5.13 26.46 4.67
N VAL A 184 -4.86 26.03 5.88
CA VAL A 184 -4.76 27.00 6.97
C VAL A 184 -3.41 27.70 6.78
N ASN A 185 -3.46 28.82 6.08
CA ASN A 185 -2.50 29.96 6.10
C ASN A 185 -0.98 29.74 6.18
N ASN A 186 -0.39 28.65 5.64
CA ASN A 186 1.07 28.50 5.63
C ASN A 186 1.62 27.67 4.45
N VAL A 187 1.12 27.92 3.22
CA VAL A 187 1.48 27.13 2.00
C VAL A 187 2.85 27.48 1.43
N VAL A 188 3.41 28.61 1.72
CA VAL A 188 4.67 29.06 1.07
C VAL A 188 5.91 28.27 1.51
N GLY A 189 5.85 27.56 2.66
CA GLY A 189 6.94 26.70 3.15
C GLY A 189 6.87 25.25 2.66
N PHE A 190 5.66 24.77 2.39
CA PHE A 190 5.41 23.34 2.13
C PHE A 190 5.91 22.87 0.76
N ASP A 191 5.81 23.70 -0.28
CA ASP A 191 6.32 23.35 -1.62
C ASP A 191 7.84 23.19 -1.64
N LYS A 192 8.58 23.95 -0.82
CA LYS A 192 10.03 23.80 -0.67
C LYS A 192 10.39 22.52 0.09
N GLU A 193 9.64 22.18 1.14
CA GLU A 193 9.86 20.95 1.91
C GLU A 193 9.51 19.71 1.10
N ILE A 194 8.45 19.76 0.28
CA ILE A 194 8.06 18.68 -0.62
C ILE A 194 9.12 18.45 -1.70
N LYS A 195 9.61 19.51 -2.36
CA LYS A 195 10.70 19.40 -3.33
C LYS A 195 11.97 18.86 -2.72
N ALA A 196 12.37 19.36 -1.55
CA ALA A 196 13.54 18.87 -0.84
C ALA A 196 13.39 17.40 -0.39
N ALA A 197 12.19 16.96 -0.01
CA ALA A 197 11.90 15.57 0.33
C ALA A 197 11.95 14.65 -0.91
N GLN A 198 11.42 15.11 -2.03
CA GLN A 198 11.48 14.39 -3.32
C GLN A 198 12.90 14.25 -3.84
N GLU A 199 13.68 15.33 -3.81
CA GLU A 199 15.10 15.31 -4.21
C GLU A 199 15.93 14.37 -3.32
N LYS A 200 15.68 14.41 -2.00
CA LYS A 200 16.35 13.50 -1.05
C LYS A 200 15.96 12.03 -1.26
N GLN A 201 14.74 11.75 -1.67
CA GLN A 201 14.29 10.39 -1.96
C GLN A 201 14.92 9.87 -3.24
N ILE A 202 14.96 10.67 -4.30
CA ILE A 202 15.65 10.34 -5.56
C ILE A 202 17.14 10.07 -5.28
N GLU A 203 17.78 10.89 -4.45
CA GLU A 203 19.18 10.70 -4.07
C GLU A 203 19.41 9.41 -3.28
N LEU A 204 18.49 9.05 -2.38
CA LEU A 204 18.54 7.78 -1.62
C LEU A 204 18.35 6.57 -2.51
N GLU A 205 17.42 6.62 -3.46
CA GLU A 205 17.19 5.55 -4.44
C GLU A 205 18.40 5.38 -5.38
N GLN A 206 19.00 6.47 -5.85
CA GLN A 206 20.23 6.43 -6.64
C GLN A 206 21.40 5.84 -5.85
N LYS A 207 21.57 6.23 -4.58
CA LYS A 207 22.61 5.67 -3.69
C LYS A 207 22.38 4.17 -3.42
N ALA A 208 21.14 3.76 -3.25
CA ALA A 208 20.79 2.36 -3.06
C ALA A 208 21.08 1.52 -4.33
N ALA A 209 20.73 2.03 -5.50
CA ALA A 209 21.00 1.38 -6.78
C ALA A 209 22.52 1.24 -7.02
N ILE A 210 23.30 2.28 -6.76
CA ILE A 210 24.76 2.25 -6.86
C ILE A 210 25.39 1.23 -5.88
N GLN A 211 24.85 1.15 -4.65
CA GLN A 211 25.34 0.16 -3.68
C GLN A 211 25.02 -1.28 -4.11
N GLU A 212 23.86 -1.49 -4.68
CA GLU A 212 23.46 -2.82 -5.17
C GLU A 212 24.31 -3.26 -6.37
N GLU A 213 24.57 -2.33 -7.27
CA GLU A 213 25.46 -2.58 -8.40
C GLU A 213 26.91 -2.89 -7.97
N ARG A 214 27.44 -2.13 -7.01
CA ARG A 214 28.76 -2.43 -6.40
C ARG A 214 28.81 -3.80 -5.71
N LYS A 215 27.71 -4.20 -5.02
CA LYS A 215 27.62 -5.54 -4.43
C LYS A 215 27.60 -6.63 -5.50
N LYS A 216 26.90 -6.39 -6.61
CA LYS A 216 26.84 -7.31 -7.75
C LYS A 216 28.19 -7.47 -8.44
N GLN A 217 28.90 -6.36 -8.66
CA GLN A 217 30.26 -6.38 -9.22
C GLN A 217 31.25 -7.13 -8.31
N LYS A 218 31.23 -6.87 -6.98
CA LYS A 218 32.09 -7.60 -6.03
C LYS A 218 31.79 -9.10 -6.01
N ARG A 219 30.53 -9.52 -6.13
CA ARG A 219 30.16 -10.94 -6.22
C ARG A 219 30.68 -11.57 -7.50
N GLN A 220 30.59 -10.88 -8.63
CA GLN A 220 31.11 -11.36 -9.92
C GLN A 220 32.63 -11.46 -9.92
N GLU A 221 33.31 -10.48 -9.33
CA GLU A 221 34.79 -10.50 -9.21
C GLU A 221 35.28 -11.64 -8.30
N LYS A 222 34.54 -11.88 -7.19
CA LYS A 222 34.84 -13.01 -6.30
C LYS A 222 34.64 -14.35 -6.99
N ALA A 223 33.55 -14.50 -7.73
CA ALA A 223 33.28 -15.72 -8.51
C ALA A 223 34.36 -15.97 -9.57
N LYS A 224 34.79 -14.93 -10.31
CA LYS A 224 35.89 -15.05 -11.28
C LYS A 224 37.21 -15.46 -10.63
N LYS A 225 37.55 -14.91 -9.46
CA LYS A 225 38.77 -15.29 -8.73
C LYS A 225 38.73 -16.74 -8.21
N GLU A 226 37.57 -17.21 -7.79
CA GLU A 226 37.37 -18.61 -7.37
C GLU A 226 37.47 -19.58 -8.57
N GLU A 227 36.88 -19.20 -9.69
CA GLU A 227 36.99 -20.00 -10.92
C GLU A 227 38.45 -20.10 -11.44
N GLU A 228 39.17 -18.98 -11.41
CA GLU A 228 40.58 -18.95 -11.80
C GLU A 228 41.47 -19.80 -10.86
N LYS A 229 41.18 -19.77 -9.54
CA LYS A 229 41.90 -20.68 -8.59
C LYS A 229 41.63 -22.13 -8.90
N ARG A 230 40.36 -22.48 -9.19
CA ARG A 230 39.96 -23.85 -9.52
C ARG A 230 40.66 -24.33 -10.80
N ARG A 231 40.72 -23.49 -11.83
CA ARG A 231 41.47 -23.83 -13.07
C ARG A 231 42.97 -24.08 -12.82
N LYS A 232 43.59 -23.22 -12.01
CA LYS A 232 45.01 -23.41 -11.66
C LYS A 232 45.27 -24.68 -10.84
N GLU A 233 44.35 -25.09 -9.97
CA GLU A 233 44.43 -26.35 -9.22
C GLU A 233 44.22 -27.57 -10.14
N GLU A 234 43.27 -27.51 -11.04
CA GLU A 234 43.02 -28.57 -12.03
C GLU A 234 44.22 -28.74 -12.97
N GLU A 235 44.87 -27.65 -13.38
CA GLU A 235 46.07 -27.69 -14.21
C GLU A 235 47.30 -28.26 -13.47
N LYS A 236 47.46 -27.91 -12.19
CA LYS A 236 48.50 -28.52 -11.34
C LYS A 236 48.28 -30.02 -11.16
N ASN A 237 47.06 -30.46 -10.92
CA ASN A 237 46.76 -31.88 -10.78
C ASN A 237 46.99 -32.67 -12.08
N LYS A 238 46.62 -32.10 -13.25
CA LYS A 238 46.93 -32.70 -14.56
C LYS A 238 48.43 -32.85 -14.79
N ASN A 239 49.21 -31.83 -14.44
CA ASN A 239 50.66 -31.86 -14.60
C ASN A 239 51.37 -32.83 -13.60
N GLN A 240 50.76 -33.14 -12.45
CA GLN A 240 51.26 -34.17 -11.53
C GLN A 240 51.00 -35.59 -12.06
N ILE A 241 49.83 -35.82 -12.66
CA ILE A 241 49.46 -37.13 -13.22
C ILE A 241 50.34 -37.48 -14.47
N LEU A 242 50.73 -36.47 -15.24
CA LEU A 242 51.60 -36.65 -16.42
C LEU A 242 53.07 -36.92 -16.06
N LYS A 243 53.50 -36.75 -14.81
CA LYS A 243 54.87 -36.99 -14.34
C LYS A 243 55.01 -38.28 -13.57
N MET A 244 53.95 -39.06 -13.40
CA MET A 244 53.96 -40.43 -12.88
C MET A 244 53.94 -41.46 -14.02
#